data_81edbeba41b5aee56d86e2a2bafd49a2
#
_entry.id   81edbeba41b5aee56d86e2a2bafd49a2
#
_cell.length_a   1.000
_cell.length_b   1.000
_cell.length_c   1.000
_cell.angle_alpha   90.00
_cell.angle_beta   90.00
_cell.angle_gamma   90.00
#
_symmetry.space_group_name_H-M   'P 1'
#
loop_
_entity.id
_entity.type
_entity.pdbx_description
1 polymer ?
#
loop_
_entity_poly.entity_id
_entity_poly.type
_entity_poly.pdbx_seq_one_letter_code
_entity_poly.pdbx_strand_id
1 'polypeptide(L)'
;MKVLVLSDSHSSLRFMRKCVEKVKPDAVVHLGDHYDDGEELAESYPQIPIHQVAGNCDRYRCPIHAREMLCYALGGVMVYMTHGHRERVKSGIGYLTAEARRYGAQVALYGHTHVPDCHREEDGLWVLNPGSAGRSAGVLETDGQAVTSCYLLTETDLEDMV
;
A
#
# COMPACT_ATOMS: atom_id res chain seq x y z
N MET A 1 11.55 -7.24 7.58
CA MET A 1 10.64 -7.43 6.41
C MET A 1 10.53 -6.10 5.67
N LYS A 2 10.66 -6.14 4.37
CA LYS A 2 10.48 -4.96 3.51
C LYS A 2 9.21 -5.13 2.67
N VAL A 3 8.28 -4.19 2.77
CA VAL A 3 6.98 -4.21 2.09
C VAL A 3 6.93 -3.06 1.10
N LEU A 4 6.70 -3.37 -0.16
CA LEU A 4 6.42 -2.37 -1.20
C LEU A 4 4.92 -2.05 -1.19
N VAL A 5 4.56 -0.78 -1.14
CA VAL A 5 3.17 -0.31 -1.10
C VAL A 5 2.85 0.44 -2.38
N LEU A 6 1.82 -0.03 -3.07
CA LEU A 6 1.34 0.50 -4.35
C LEU A 6 -0.16 0.76 -4.28
N SER A 7 -0.66 1.69 -5.06
CA SER A 7 -2.08 2.00 -5.19
C SER A 7 -2.39 2.70 -6.51
N ASP A 8 -3.66 2.67 -6.91
CA ASP A 8 -4.16 3.49 -8.03
C ASP A 8 -3.29 3.34 -9.29
N SER A 9 -3.05 2.10 -9.69
CA SER A 9 -2.08 1.74 -10.73
C SER A 9 -2.53 2.08 -12.16
N HIS A 10 -3.83 2.00 -12.43
CA HIS A 10 -4.39 2.37 -13.74
C HIS A 10 -3.55 1.88 -14.93
N SER A 11 -3.25 0.56 -14.92
CA SER A 11 -2.45 -0.13 -15.94
C SER A 11 -0.95 0.25 -15.99
N SER A 12 -0.41 0.81 -14.89
CA SER A 12 1.00 1.19 -14.78
C SER A 12 1.92 0.01 -14.40
N LEU A 13 1.71 -1.15 -14.99
CA LEU A 13 2.48 -2.39 -14.69
C LEU A 13 3.99 -2.23 -14.85
N ARG A 14 4.43 -1.46 -15.85
CA ARG A 14 5.86 -1.20 -16.05
C ARG A 14 6.51 -0.54 -14.83
N PHE A 15 5.84 0.45 -14.25
CA PHE A 15 6.31 1.12 -13.04
C PHE A 15 6.31 0.16 -11.84
N MET A 16 5.24 -0.62 -11.68
CA MET A 16 5.11 -1.57 -10.58
C MET A 16 6.23 -2.63 -10.64
N ARG A 17 6.51 -3.18 -11.82
CA ARG A 17 7.63 -4.13 -12.03
C ARG A 17 8.99 -3.48 -11.72
N LYS A 18 9.23 -2.25 -12.20
CA LYS A 18 10.44 -1.48 -11.87
C LYS A 18 10.62 -1.33 -10.36
N CYS A 19 9.52 -1.03 -9.63
CA CYS A 19 9.55 -0.96 -8.17
C CYS A 19 9.97 -2.30 -7.54
N VAL A 20 9.35 -3.41 -7.95
CA VAL A 20 9.68 -4.74 -7.43
C VAL A 20 11.15 -5.08 -7.67
N GLU A 21 11.66 -4.85 -8.88
CA GLU A 21 13.04 -5.16 -9.28
C GLU A 21 14.09 -4.33 -8.50
N LYS A 22 13.78 -3.06 -8.25
CA LYS A 22 14.69 -2.13 -7.55
C LYS A 22 14.62 -2.28 -6.04
N VAL A 23 13.42 -2.33 -5.48
CA VAL A 23 13.19 -2.41 -4.02
C VAL A 23 13.51 -3.81 -3.49
N LYS A 24 13.26 -4.85 -4.29
CA LYS A 24 13.39 -6.27 -3.90
C LYS A 24 12.63 -6.55 -2.59
N PRO A 25 11.30 -6.35 -2.58
CA PRO A 25 10.51 -6.48 -1.37
C PRO A 25 10.29 -7.94 -0.99
N ASP A 26 10.05 -8.19 0.30
CA ASP A 26 9.58 -9.48 0.82
C ASP A 26 8.08 -9.69 0.58
N ALA A 27 7.32 -8.61 0.46
CA ALA A 27 5.88 -8.61 0.17
C ALA A 27 5.48 -7.31 -0.55
N VAL A 28 4.35 -7.36 -1.25
CA VAL A 28 3.73 -6.19 -1.89
C VAL A 28 2.33 -6.00 -1.32
N VAL A 29 1.94 -4.75 -1.10
CA VAL A 29 0.56 -4.34 -0.83
C VAL A 29 0.07 -3.49 -1.99
N HIS A 30 -1.09 -3.84 -2.56
CA HIS A 30 -1.80 -3.04 -3.56
C HIS A 30 -3.13 -2.56 -2.98
N LEU A 31 -3.30 -1.25 -2.88
CA LEU A 31 -4.40 -0.62 -2.15
C LEU A 31 -5.62 -0.29 -3.02
N GLY A 32 -5.76 -0.96 -4.16
CA GLY A 32 -6.95 -0.84 -4.99
C GLY A 32 -6.83 0.14 -6.13
N ASP A 33 -7.90 0.21 -6.87
CA ASP A 33 -8.06 0.78 -8.20
C ASP A 33 -7.12 0.11 -9.22
N HIS A 34 -7.71 -0.66 -10.11
CA HIS A 34 -7.10 -1.66 -10.95
C HIS A 34 -6.54 -2.86 -10.15
N TYR A 35 -7.43 -3.54 -9.45
CA TYR A 35 -7.14 -4.78 -8.72
C TYR A 35 -6.48 -5.85 -9.61
N ASP A 36 -6.88 -5.92 -10.87
CA ASP A 36 -6.33 -6.79 -11.90
C ASP A 36 -4.84 -6.54 -12.18
N ASP A 37 -4.34 -5.30 -12.04
CA ASP A 37 -2.90 -5.01 -12.15
C ASP A 37 -2.10 -5.72 -11.06
N GLY A 38 -2.64 -5.79 -9.85
CA GLY A 38 -2.02 -6.53 -8.75
C GLY A 38 -2.02 -8.04 -8.98
N GLU A 39 -3.07 -8.59 -9.60
CA GLU A 39 -3.13 -10.00 -9.99
C GLU A 39 -2.08 -10.31 -11.06
N GLU A 40 -1.93 -9.47 -12.08
CA GLU A 40 -0.90 -9.62 -13.11
C GLU A 40 0.52 -9.49 -12.53
N LEU A 41 0.70 -8.62 -11.53
CA LEU A 41 1.97 -8.53 -10.81
C LEU A 41 2.26 -9.82 -10.04
N ALA A 42 1.26 -10.42 -9.40
CA ALA A 42 1.38 -11.70 -8.69
C ALA A 42 1.77 -12.85 -9.62
N GLU A 43 1.21 -12.88 -10.82
CA GLU A 43 1.60 -13.87 -11.85
C GLU A 43 3.06 -13.68 -12.28
N SER A 44 3.53 -12.43 -12.37
CA SER A 44 4.90 -12.11 -12.77
C SER A 44 5.93 -12.44 -11.68
N TYR A 45 5.53 -12.40 -10.41
CA TYR A 45 6.40 -12.62 -9.24
C TYR A 45 5.76 -13.60 -8.24
N PRO A 46 5.57 -14.89 -8.64
CA PRO A 46 4.83 -15.87 -7.82
C PRO A 46 5.51 -16.17 -6.47
N GLN A 47 6.78 -15.83 -6.30
CA GLN A 47 7.52 -15.98 -5.05
C GLN A 47 7.29 -14.85 -4.05
N ILE A 48 6.68 -13.73 -4.45
CA ILE A 48 6.43 -12.57 -3.61
C ILE A 48 4.93 -12.55 -3.25
N PRO A 49 4.55 -12.65 -1.96
CA PRO A 49 3.15 -12.52 -1.57
C PRO A 49 2.64 -11.11 -1.85
N ILE A 50 1.45 -11.03 -2.45
CA ILE A 50 0.79 -9.76 -2.75
C ILE A 50 -0.53 -9.70 -1.98
N HIS A 51 -0.66 -8.68 -1.15
CA HIS A 51 -1.84 -8.37 -0.36
C HIS A 51 -2.63 -7.27 -1.05
N GLN A 52 -3.90 -7.49 -1.32
CA GLN A 52 -4.70 -6.55 -2.09
C GLN A 52 -6.02 -6.19 -1.41
N VAL A 53 -6.43 -4.94 -1.57
CA VAL A 53 -7.79 -4.48 -1.31
C VAL A 53 -8.40 -3.91 -2.59
N ALA A 54 -9.72 -3.97 -2.69
CA ALA A 54 -10.45 -3.40 -3.82
C ALA A 54 -10.70 -1.90 -3.58
N GLY A 55 -10.51 -1.11 -4.63
CA GLY A 55 -10.87 0.31 -4.66
C GLY A 55 -12.28 0.55 -5.21
N ASN A 56 -12.70 1.80 -5.24
CA ASN A 56 -14.02 2.19 -5.74
C ASN A 56 -14.19 1.94 -7.26
N CYS A 57 -13.09 1.91 -8.02
CA CYS A 57 -13.11 1.60 -9.45
C CYS A 57 -13.07 0.11 -9.76
N ASP A 58 -12.94 -0.76 -8.76
CA ASP A 58 -12.76 -2.20 -8.95
C ASP A 58 -14.05 -3.03 -8.93
N ARG A 59 -15.20 -2.38 -8.74
CA ARG A 59 -16.50 -3.05 -8.52
C ARG A 59 -16.81 -4.19 -9.49
N TYR A 60 -16.33 -4.10 -10.73
CA TYR A 60 -16.55 -5.08 -11.78
C TYR A 60 -15.24 -5.74 -12.29
N ARG A 61 -14.12 -5.47 -11.64
CA ARG A 61 -12.77 -5.90 -12.05
C ARG A 61 -12.05 -6.73 -11.01
N CYS A 62 -12.69 -7.05 -9.91
CA CYS A 62 -12.07 -7.85 -8.86
C CYS A 62 -12.89 -9.12 -8.59
N PRO A 63 -12.25 -10.16 -8.03
CA PRO A 63 -12.95 -11.36 -7.61
C PRO A 63 -14.04 -11.05 -6.58
N ILE A 64 -15.10 -11.84 -6.57
CA ILE A 64 -16.23 -11.67 -5.64
C ILE A 64 -15.82 -11.72 -4.16
N HIS A 65 -14.69 -12.37 -3.85
CA HIS A 65 -14.14 -12.48 -2.50
C HIS A 65 -13.16 -11.34 -2.15
N ALA A 66 -12.87 -10.42 -3.08
CA ALA A 66 -11.98 -9.29 -2.82
C ALA A 66 -12.52 -8.44 -1.66
N ARG A 67 -11.62 -8.05 -0.76
CA ARG A 67 -11.96 -7.22 0.39
C ARG A 67 -11.63 -5.77 0.12
N GLU A 68 -12.42 -4.85 0.68
CA GLU A 68 -12.15 -3.41 0.64
C GLU A 68 -11.26 -2.94 1.80
N MET A 69 -11.08 -3.80 2.80
CA MET A 69 -10.22 -3.57 3.96
C MET A 69 -9.63 -4.88 4.45
N LEU A 70 -8.36 -4.84 4.81
CA LEU A 70 -7.63 -5.92 5.49
C LEU A 70 -6.93 -5.33 6.73
N CYS A 71 -6.87 -6.11 7.80
CA CYS A 71 -6.05 -5.74 8.95
C CYS A 71 -5.47 -7.01 9.59
N TYR A 72 -4.17 -7.17 9.50
CA TYR A 72 -3.43 -8.28 10.09
C TYR A 72 -1.93 -7.96 10.18
N ALA A 73 -1.18 -8.85 10.84
CA ALA A 73 0.26 -8.65 11.03
C ALA A 73 1.04 -8.88 9.74
N LEU A 74 1.86 -7.90 9.36
CA LEU A 74 2.91 -8.01 8.35
C LEU A 74 4.25 -7.67 8.99
N GLY A 75 5.21 -8.58 8.90
CA GLY A 75 6.53 -8.36 9.50
C GLY A 75 6.51 -8.06 11.00
N GLY A 76 5.52 -8.62 11.72
CA GLY A 76 5.39 -8.47 13.17
C GLY A 76 4.67 -7.19 13.62
N VAL A 77 4.20 -6.35 12.70
CA VAL A 77 3.40 -5.16 13.03
C VAL A 77 1.98 -5.29 12.46
N MET A 78 1.01 -4.79 13.20
CA MET A 78 -0.39 -4.78 12.76
C MET A 78 -0.60 -3.68 11.73
N VAL A 79 -1.04 -4.04 10.52
CA VAL A 79 -1.21 -3.14 9.38
C VAL A 79 -2.67 -3.09 8.96
N TYR A 80 -3.25 -1.90 9.00
CA TYR A 80 -4.58 -1.61 8.45
C TYR A 80 -4.41 -1.17 6.99
N MET A 81 -5.06 -1.87 6.07
CA MET A 81 -4.95 -1.67 4.62
C MET A 81 -6.34 -1.38 4.05
N THR A 82 -6.48 -0.25 3.37
CA THR A 82 -7.72 0.15 2.72
C THR A 82 -7.41 0.98 1.48
N HIS A 83 -8.35 1.03 0.52
CA HIS A 83 -8.26 2.01 -0.56
C HIS A 83 -8.48 3.44 -0.04
N GLY A 84 -9.41 3.62 0.89
CA GLY A 84 -9.67 4.90 1.56
C GLY A 84 -10.97 5.60 1.14
N HIS A 85 -11.66 5.13 0.11
CA HIS A 85 -12.93 5.72 -0.31
C HIS A 85 -14.03 5.58 0.76
N ARG A 86 -14.05 4.48 1.50
CA ARG A 86 -14.98 4.24 2.62
C ARG A 86 -14.68 5.13 3.82
N GLU A 87 -13.41 5.39 4.06
CA GLU A 87 -12.92 6.25 5.13
C GLU A 87 -12.93 7.74 4.74
N ARG A 88 -13.46 8.07 3.56
CA ARG A 88 -13.61 9.45 3.08
C ARG A 88 -12.32 10.26 3.11
N VAL A 89 -11.19 9.64 2.77
CA VAL A 89 -9.85 10.24 2.92
C VAL A 89 -9.64 11.51 2.08
N LYS A 90 -10.46 11.76 1.06
CA LYS A 90 -10.45 13.05 0.33
C LYS A 90 -10.92 14.23 1.17
N SER A 91 -11.65 13.98 2.26
CA SER A 91 -12.11 14.99 3.21
C SER A 91 -11.23 15.08 4.48
N GLY A 92 -10.17 14.28 4.55
CA GLY A 92 -9.26 14.19 5.68
C GLY A 92 -9.07 12.76 6.17
N ILE A 93 -8.05 12.54 6.97
CA ILE A 93 -7.65 11.20 7.43
C ILE A 93 -8.16 10.84 8.83
N GLY A 94 -8.97 11.69 9.47
CA GLY A 94 -9.42 11.47 10.85
C GLY A 94 -10.21 10.17 11.03
N TYR A 95 -11.09 9.82 10.09
CA TYR A 95 -11.83 8.58 10.15
C TYR A 95 -10.93 7.36 9.90
N LEU A 96 -10.00 7.45 8.93
CA LEU A 96 -9.02 6.41 8.66
C LEU A 96 -8.17 6.08 9.89
N THR A 97 -7.61 7.10 10.53
CA THR A 97 -6.74 6.91 11.70
C THR A 97 -7.52 6.39 12.91
N ALA A 98 -8.77 6.83 13.09
CA ALA A 98 -9.65 6.30 14.13
C ALA A 98 -9.96 4.81 13.92
N GLU A 99 -10.27 4.41 12.69
CA GLU A 99 -10.51 3.00 12.35
C GLU A 99 -9.23 2.15 12.53
N ALA A 100 -8.08 2.61 12.05
CA ALA A 100 -6.81 1.92 12.25
C ALA A 100 -6.52 1.69 13.75
N ARG A 101 -6.73 2.69 14.58
CA ARG A 101 -6.58 2.58 16.05
C ARG A 101 -7.56 1.58 16.65
N ARG A 102 -8.81 1.58 16.20
CA ARG A 102 -9.83 0.62 16.65
C ARG A 102 -9.44 -0.83 16.39
N TYR A 103 -8.74 -1.09 15.29
CA TYR A 103 -8.19 -2.41 14.95
C TYR A 103 -6.83 -2.71 15.60
N GLY A 104 -6.29 -1.79 16.41
CA GLY A 104 -4.98 -1.98 17.05
C GLY A 104 -3.81 -1.87 16.08
N ALA A 105 -3.99 -1.19 14.94
CA ALA A 105 -2.97 -1.06 13.93
C ALA A 105 -1.84 -0.12 14.37
N GLN A 106 -0.63 -0.47 13.98
CA GLN A 106 0.58 0.34 14.12
C GLN A 106 0.89 1.11 12.83
N VAL A 107 0.27 0.69 11.72
CA VAL A 107 0.40 1.30 10.39
C VAL A 107 -0.97 1.34 9.72
N ALA A 108 -1.32 2.48 9.14
CA ALA A 108 -2.46 2.67 8.26
C ALA A 108 -1.98 2.96 6.84
N LEU A 109 -2.33 2.07 5.91
CA LEU A 109 -2.03 2.21 4.48
C LEU A 109 -3.32 2.56 3.73
N TYR A 110 -3.26 3.60 2.90
CA TYR A 110 -4.40 4.05 2.10
C TYR A 110 -3.97 4.62 0.75
N GLY A 111 -4.90 4.75 -0.17
CA GLY A 111 -4.72 5.35 -1.50
C GLY A 111 -5.79 6.38 -1.83
N HIS A 112 -6.42 6.25 -2.97
CA HIS A 112 -7.59 7.01 -3.44
C HIS A 112 -7.36 8.49 -3.75
N THR A 113 -6.60 9.22 -2.94
CA THR A 113 -6.34 10.66 -3.17
C THR A 113 -5.36 10.91 -4.31
N HIS A 114 -4.56 9.90 -4.69
CA HIS A 114 -3.41 10.02 -5.59
C HIS A 114 -2.30 10.96 -5.10
N VAL A 115 -2.39 11.42 -3.85
CA VAL A 115 -1.41 12.32 -3.24
C VAL A 115 -0.52 11.51 -2.29
N PRO A 116 0.78 11.39 -2.59
CA PRO A 116 1.70 10.70 -1.69
C PRO A 116 1.76 11.39 -0.32
N ASP A 117 1.72 10.59 0.73
CA ASP A 117 1.85 11.04 2.11
C ASP A 117 2.53 9.96 2.95
N CYS A 118 3.46 10.35 3.78
CA CYS A 118 4.08 9.47 4.76
C CYS A 118 4.42 10.27 6.01
N HIS A 119 3.74 9.97 7.10
CA HIS A 119 3.97 10.64 8.37
C HIS A 119 3.68 9.72 9.54
N ARG A 120 4.07 10.15 10.72
CA ARG A 120 3.80 9.47 11.98
C ARG A 120 2.95 10.36 12.86
N GLU A 121 1.84 9.83 13.37
CA GLU A 121 0.96 10.52 14.30
C GLU A 121 1.61 10.61 15.69
N GLU A 122 1.09 11.50 16.57
CA GLU A 122 1.63 11.73 17.90
C GLU A 122 1.65 10.46 18.77
N ASP A 123 0.67 9.58 18.62
CA ASP A 123 0.57 8.30 19.32
C ASP A 123 1.45 7.19 18.73
N GLY A 124 2.19 7.48 17.66
CA GLY A 124 3.10 6.56 17.01
C GLY A 124 2.53 5.81 15.81
N LEU A 125 1.23 5.98 15.47
CA LEU A 125 0.64 5.38 14.28
C LEU A 125 1.33 5.92 13.03
N TRP A 126 1.87 5.04 12.20
CA TRP A 126 2.36 5.38 10.87
C TRP A 126 1.21 5.46 9.87
N VAL A 127 1.23 6.47 9.03
CA VAL A 127 0.24 6.69 7.97
C VAL A 127 0.97 6.83 6.65
N LEU A 128 0.61 6.00 5.66
CA LEU A 128 1.27 5.97 4.36
C LEU A 128 0.24 5.89 3.23
N ASN A 129 0.32 6.84 2.32
CA ASN A 129 -0.28 6.81 1.00
C ASN A 129 0.84 6.78 -0.04
N PRO A 130 0.95 5.74 -0.86
CA PRO A 130 2.02 5.65 -1.85
C PRO A 130 1.85 6.63 -3.03
N GLY A 131 0.69 7.28 -3.13
CA GLY A 131 0.29 7.99 -4.33
C GLY A 131 -0.15 7.05 -5.46
N SER A 132 -0.25 7.54 -6.68
CA SER A 132 -0.61 6.74 -7.85
C SER A 132 0.61 6.01 -8.40
N ALA A 133 0.52 4.68 -8.51
CA ALA A 133 1.55 3.86 -9.13
C ALA A 133 1.69 4.27 -10.62
N GLY A 134 2.91 4.60 -11.01
CA GLY A 134 3.27 5.28 -12.24
C GLY A 134 4.02 6.57 -11.97
N ARG A 135 3.92 7.08 -10.73
CA ARG A 135 4.63 8.28 -10.26
C ARG A 135 5.38 8.06 -8.96
N SER A 136 4.78 7.30 -8.04
CA SER A 136 5.34 7.08 -6.71
C SER A 136 4.92 5.72 -6.13
N ALA A 137 5.65 5.30 -5.12
CA ALA A 137 5.42 4.10 -4.33
C ALA A 137 5.79 4.37 -2.88
N GLY A 138 5.36 3.51 -1.97
CA GLY A 138 5.77 3.54 -0.58
C GLY A 138 6.59 2.32 -0.21
N VAL A 139 7.42 2.45 0.79
CA VAL A 139 8.16 1.33 1.39
C VAL A 139 7.99 1.37 2.91
N LEU A 140 7.63 0.21 3.46
CA LEU A 140 7.53 -0.03 4.88
C LEU A 140 8.54 -1.12 5.26
N GLU A 141 9.41 -0.83 6.22
CA GLU A 141 10.36 -1.80 6.75
C GLU A 141 10.09 -2.08 8.23
N THR A 142 10.20 -3.36 8.61
CA THR A 142 10.00 -3.81 10.00
C THR A 142 11.12 -4.75 10.43
N ASP A 143 11.39 -4.79 11.73
CA ASP A 143 12.36 -5.69 12.35
C ASP A 143 11.72 -6.95 12.99
N GLY A 144 10.40 -7.11 12.82
CA GLY A 144 9.63 -8.19 13.43
C GLY A 144 8.87 -7.76 14.70
N GLN A 145 9.09 -6.56 15.20
CA GLN A 145 8.42 -6.00 16.37
C GLN A 145 7.91 -4.57 16.14
N ALA A 146 8.64 -3.79 15.36
CA ALA A 146 8.35 -2.39 15.12
C ALA A 146 8.63 -1.99 13.67
N VAL A 147 8.06 -0.86 13.26
CA VAL A 147 8.44 -0.18 12.02
C VAL A 147 9.80 0.46 12.21
N THR A 148 10.76 0.09 11.37
CA THR A 148 12.11 0.66 11.36
C THR A 148 12.28 1.76 10.33
N SER A 149 11.49 1.72 9.25
CA SER A 149 11.52 2.71 8.19
C SER A 149 10.19 2.78 7.46
N CYS A 150 9.76 3.98 7.09
CA CYS A 150 8.59 4.22 6.27
C CYS A 150 8.87 5.44 5.40
N TYR A 151 8.84 5.28 4.08
CA TYR A 151 9.21 6.34 3.15
C TYR A 151 8.55 6.19 1.79
N LEU A 152 8.61 7.27 1.02
CA LEU A 152 8.11 7.33 -0.36
C LEU A 152 9.26 7.21 -1.35
N LEU A 153 8.95 6.67 -2.52
CA LEU A 153 9.84 6.59 -3.67
C LEU A 153 9.15 7.21 -4.88
N THR A 154 9.91 8.00 -5.62
CA THR A 154 9.53 8.53 -6.93
C THR A 154 10.21 7.74 -8.04
N GLU A 155 9.85 8.03 -9.29
CA GLU A 155 10.52 7.41 -10.44
C GLU A 155 12.02 7.77 -10.48
N THR A 156 12.38 9.01 -10.10
CA THR A 156 13.78 9.45 -10.01
C THR A 156 14.55 8.66 -8.95
N ASP A 157 13.96 8.44 -7.77
CA ASP A 157 14.60 7.64 -6.72
C ASP A 157 14.88 6.21 -7.21
N LEU A 158 13.96 5.62 -7.97
CA LEU A 158 14.14 4.29 -8.54
C LEU A 158 15.23 4.24 -9.61
N GLU A 159 15.48 5.33 -10.32
CA GLU A 159 16.58 5.43 -11.29
C GLU A 159 17.92 5.50 -10.60
N ASP A 160 18.01 6.20 -9.48
CA ASP A 160 19.23 6.37 -8.69
C ASP A 160 19.58 5.13 -7.85
N MET A 161 18.65 4.19 -7.68
CA MET A 161 18.90 2.91 -7.00
C MET A 161 19.76 2.00 -7.88
N VAL A 162 20.94 1.64 -7.40
CA VAL A 162 21.90 0.74 -8.06
C VAL A 162 21.45 -0.72 -8.05
#